data_c64bcb539534c615c82fde5167a86ccc
#
_entry.id   c64bcb539534c615c82fde5167a86ccc
#
_cell.length_a   1.000
_cell.length_b   1.000
_cell.length_c   1.000
_cell.angle_alpha   90.00
_cell.angle_beta   90.00
_cell.angle_gamma   90.00
#
_symmetry.space_group_name_H-M   'P 1'
#
loop_
_entity.id
_entity.type
_entity.pdbx_description
1 polymer ?
#
loop_
_entity_poly.entity_id
_entity_poly.type
_entity_poly.pdbx_seq_one_letter_code
_entity_poly.pdbx_strand_id
1 'polypeptide(L)'
;MAEFVMKDLLAKAGRSDVVVESAAMHEDAIGCDTHRGTRNKLDEKGIPHPRREAWLLTAEKASEYDLIVGMDRYNMSDLEYLVRPEDRGKLKKLLSFAGSNRDVADPWYTGNFDETYDDVLLGCQALVRQLPRAAAK
;
A
#
# COMPACT_ATOMS: atom_id res chain seq x y z
N MET A 1 -1.91 6.27 -2.70
CA MET A 1 -3.32 5.82 -2.92
C MET A 1 -3.69 4.61 -2.08
N ALA A 2 -2.90 3.54 -2.11
CA ALA A 2 -3.24 2.29 -1.43
C ALA A 2 -3.42 2.45 0.08
N GLU A 3 -2.60 3.24 0.74
CA GLU A 3 -2.73 3.51 2.18
C GLU A 3 -4.12 4.04 2.53
N PHE A 4 -4.58 5.06 1.81
CA PHE A 4 -5.87 5.69 2.10
C PHE A 4 -7.05 4.81 1.73
N VAL A 5 -6.97 4.10 0.60
CA VAL A 5 -8.00 3.13 0.20
C VAL A 5 -8.12 2.02 1.26
N MET A 6 -6.98 1.49 1.71
CA MET A 6 -6.96 0.44 2.72
C MET A 6 -7.52 0.91 4.05
N LYS A 7 -7.14 2.11 4.50
CA LYS A 7 -7.68 2.70 5.74
C LYS A 7 -9.19 2.89 5.67
N ASP A 8 -9.70 3.35 4.53
CA ASP A 8 -11.14 3.52 4.32
C ASP A 8 -11.89 2.18 4.39
N LEU A 9 -11.37 1.15 3.72
CA LEU A 9 -11.97 -0.18 3.74
C LEU A 9 -11.96 -0.80 5.15
N LEU A 10 -10.86 -0.63 5.87
CA LEU A 10 -10.76 -1.12 7.25
C LEU A 10 -11.75 -0.43 8.17
N ALA A 11 -11.90 0.89 8.03
CA ALA A 11 -12.89 1.64 8.81
C ALA A 11 -14.30 1.15 8.53
N LYS A 12 -14.66 0.93 7.27
CA LYS A 12 -15.97 0.42 6.87
C LYS A 12 -16.21 -1.01 7.35
N ALA A 13 -15.15 -1.79 7.49
CA ALA A 13 -15.22 -3.17 8.00
C ALA A 13 -15.16 -3.26 9.53
N GLY A 14 -15.03 -2.14 10.21
CA GLY A 14 -14.90 -2.12 11.67
C GLY A 14 -13.59 -2.69 12.19
N ARG A 15 -12.53 -2.63 11.37
CA ARG A 15 -11.21 -3.19 11.69
C ARG A 15 -10.26 -2.13 12.23
N SER A 16 -10.38 -1.79 13.51
CA SER A 16 -9.47 -0.85 14.19
C SER A 16 -8.17 -1.50 14.68
N ASP A 17 -8.05 -2.81 14.56
CA ASP A 17 -6.91 -3.61 14.99
C ASP A 17 -5.74 -3.60 13.99
N VAL A 18 -5.93 -3.02 12.81
CA VAL A 18 -4.93 -3.00 11.75
C VAL A 18 -4.38 -1.59 11.58
N VAL A 19 -3.06 -1.45 11.63
CA VAL A 19 -2.35 -0.19 11.37
C VAL A 19 -1.78 -0.24 9.97
N VAL A 20 -2.06 0.78 9.17
CA VAL A 20 -1.60 0.88 7.78
C VAL A 20 -0.75 2.13 7.62
N GLU A 21 0.43 1.97 7.05
CA GLU A 21 1.31 3.07 6.72
C GLU A 21 1.91 2.83 5.34
N SER A 22 2.34 3.89 4.68
CA SER A 22 3.09 3.79 3.44
C SER A 22 4.41 4.53 3.56
N ALA A 23 5.40 4.08 2.81
CA ALA A 23 6.75 4.63 2.85
C ALA A 23 7.32 4.75 1.44
N ALA A 24 8.30 5.63 1.29
CA ALA A 24 9.05 5.80 0.06
C ALA A 24 10.26 4.86 0.04
N MET A 25 10.65 4.45 -1.16
CA MET A 25 11.85 3.64 -1.39
C MET A 25 13.04 4.49 -1.83
N HIS A 26 12.81 5.75 -2.23
CA HIS A 26 13.84 6.64 -2.78
C HIS A 26 13.81 7.98 -2.06
N GLU A 27 14.99 8.56 -1.88
CA GLU A 27 15.18 9.79 -1.11
C GLU A 27 14.45 11.01 -1.68
N ASP A 28 14.28 11.07 -2.98
CA ASP A 28 13.63 12.20 -3.66
C ASP A 28 12.16 12.35 -3.31
N ALA A 29 11.53 11.33 -2.74
CA ALA A 29 10.14 11.39 -2.30
C ALA A 29 9.97 11.87 -0.85
N ILE A 30 11.05 12.00 -0.08
CA ILE A 30 10.97 12.39 1.34
C ILE A 30 10.35 13.76 1.49
N GLY A 31 9.38 13.89 2.39
CA GLY A 31 8.70 15.15 2.69
C GLY A 31 7.57 15.51 1.73
N CYS A 32 7.40 14.77 0.64
CA CYS A 32 6.32 15.02 -0.31
C CYS A 32 4.98 14.53 0.22
N ASP A 33 3.94 15.32 -0.06
CA ASP A 33 2.56 14.89 0.17
C ASP A 33 2.11 13.98 -0.98
N THR A 34 0.95 13.38 -0.83
CA THR A 34 0.31 12.54 -1.86
C THR A 34 0.21 13.31 -3.18
N HIS A 35 0.53 12.65 -4.29
CA HIS A 35 0.46 13.24 -5.62
C HIS A 35 -0.93 13.81 -5.92
N ARG A 36 -0.99 14.96 -6.59
CA ARG A 36 -2.24 15.67 -6.87
C ARG A 36 -3.28 14.82 -7.60
N GLY A 37 -2.87 14.06 -8.61
CA GLY A 37 -3.77 13.19 -9.36
C GLY A 37 -4.38 12.10 -8.47
N THR A 38 -3.59 11.58 -7.55
CA THR A 38 -4.05 10.61 -6.56
C THR A 38 -5.04 11.27 -5.60
N ARG A 39 -4.74 12.47 -5.11
CA ARG A 39 -5.65 13.21 -4.23
C ARG A 39 -6.99 13.49 -4.92
N ASN A 40 -6.95 13.91 -6.18
CA ASN A 40 -8.17 14.18 -6.96
C ASN A 40 -9.02 12.91 -7.11
N LYS A 41 -8.39 11.77 -7.36
CA LYS A 41 -9.11 10.50 -7.47
C LYS A 41 -9.74 10.08 -6.15
N LEU A 42 -9.01 10.24 -5.05
CA LEU A 42 -9.53 9.94 -3.71
C LEU A 42 -10.71 10.85 -3.36
N ASP A 43 -10.63 12.14 -3.70
CA ASP A 43 -11.76 13.08 -3.52
C ASP A 43 -12.98 12.62 -4.31
N GLU A 44 -12.79 12.23 -5.57
CA GLU A 44 -13.86 11.73 -6.43
C GLU A 44 -14.57 10.52 -5.82
N LYS A 45 -13.83 9.67 -5.13
CA LYS A 45 -14.35 8.46 -4.48
C LYS A 45 -14.78 8.68 -3.03
N GLY A 46 -14.65 9.90 -2.52
CA GLY A 46 -15.04 10.22 -1.14
C GLY A 46 -14.15 9.57 -0.08
N ILE A 47 -12.90 9.33 -0.40
CA ILE A 47 -11.93 8.70 0.51
C ILE A 47 -11.10 9.78 1.20
N PRO A 48 -11.06 9.83 2.55
CA PRO A 48 -10.22 10.79 3.26
C PRO A 48 -8.74 10.60 2.94
N HIS A 49 -8.05 11.72 2.70
CA HIS A 49 -6.60 11.71 2.46
C HIS A 49 -5.96 12.89 3.18
N PRO A 50 -5.78 12.81 4.50
CA PRO A 50 -5.12 13.88 5.23
C PRO A 50 -3.70 14.07 4.71
N ARG A 51 -3.18 15.31 4.87
CA ARG A 51 -1.82 15.60 4.45
C ARG A 51 -0.85 14.63 5.13
N ARG A 52 0.08 14.09 4.37
CA ARG A 52 1.13 13.23 4.87
C ARG A 52 2.45 13.59 4.19
N GLU A 53 3.53 13.33 4.86
CA GLU A 53 4.86 13.45 4.28
C GLU A 53 5.44 12.07 4.07
N ALA A 54 5.98 11.82 2.87
CA ALA A 54 6.64 10.56 2.58
C ALA A 54 7.89 10.42 3.45
N TRP A 55 8.11 9.24 3.98
CA TRP A 55 9.31 8.89 4.74
C TRP A 55 10.00 7.69 4.09
N LEU A 56 11.31 7.61 4.27
CA LEU A 56 12.11 6.56 3.64
C LEU A 56 12.06 5.29 4.48
N LEU A 57 11.73 4.16 3.84
CA LEU A 57 11.75 2.86 4.49
C LEU A 57 13.20 2.42 4.75
N THR A 58 13.45 1.91 5.94
CA THR A 58 14.73 1.30 6.32
C THR A 58 14.53 -0.16 6.69
N ALA A 59 15.61 -0.94 6.71
CA ALA A 59 15.54 -2.33 7.13
C ALA A 59 15.04 -2.47 8.58
N GLU A 60 15.44 -1.54 9.45
CA GLU A 60 14.99 -1.53 10.84
C GLU A 60 13.49 -1.29 10.96
N LYS A 61 12.98 -0.29 10.22
CA LYS A 61 11.54 0.00 10.21
C LYS A 61 10.76 -1.15 9.60
N ALA A 62 11.25 -1.74 8.51
CA ALA A 62 10.60 -2.85 7.85
C ALA A 62 10.39 -4.04 8.81
N SER A 63 11.33 -4.27 9.73
CA SER A 63 11.22 -5.39 10.67
C SER A 63 10.11 -5.20 11.71
N GLU A 64 9.59 -3.98 11.88
CA GLU A 64 8.50 -3.69 12.80
C GLU A 64 7.10 -4.03 12.25
N TYR A 65 6.98 -4.29 10.95
CA TYR A 65 5.70 -4.57 10.31
C TYR A 65 5.48 -6.08 10.15
N ASP A 66 4.22 -6.49 10.21
CA ASP A 66 3.84 -7.89 10.00
C ASP A 66 3.73 -8.26 8.54
N LEU A 67 3.39 -7.28 7.69
CA LEU A 67 3.19 -7.46 6.27
C LEU A 67 3.69 -6.22 5.52
N ILE A 68 4.44 -6.46 4.45
CA ILE A 68 5.00 -5.39 3.62
C ILE A 68 4.52 -5.63 2.19
N VAL A 69 3.78 -4.65 1.64
CA VAL A 69 3.10 -4.80 0.36
C VAL A 69 3.72 -3.87 -0.68
N GLY A 70 4.16 -4.44 -1.80
CA GLY A 70 4.60 -3.70 -2.97
C GLY A 70 3.52 -3.69 -4.04
N MET A 71 3.53 -2.67 -4.87
CA MET A 71 2.52 -2.51 -5.92
C MET A 71 2.93 -3.23 -7.20
N ASP A 72 4.22 -3.28 -7.51
CA ASP A 72 4.74 -3.82 -8.75
C ASP A 72 6.07 -4.57 -8.52
N ARG A 73 6.58 -5.15 -9.60
CA ARG A 73 7.83 -5.93 -9.55
C ARG A 73 9.05 -5.09 -9.16
N TYR A 74 9.04 -3.79 -9.48
CA TYR A 74 10.15 -2.90 -9.12
C TYR A 74 10.16 -2.65 -7.63
N ASN A 75 8.99 -2.41 -7.03
CA ASN A 75 8.87 -2.31 -5.58
C ASN A 75 9.35 -3.59 -4.91
N MET A 76 8.94 -4.75 -5.43
CA MET A 76 9.33 -6.05 -4.85
C MET A 76 10.82 -6.28 -4.90
N SER A 77 11.45 -5.93 -6.02
CA SER A 77 12.90 -6.05 -6.18
C SER A 77 13.65 -5.17 -5.18
N ASP A 78 13.21 -3.90 -5.05
CA ASP A 78 13.81 -2.96 -4.11
C ASP A 78 13.62 -3.43 -2.66
N LEU A 79 12.44 -3.94 -2.34
CA LEU A 79 12.13 -4.45 -0.99
C LEU A 79 12.97 -5.68 -0.65
N GLU A 80 13.14 -6.61 -1.56
CA GLU A 80 13.97 -7.80 -1.34
C GLU A 80 15.42 -7.43 -1.03
N TYR A 81 15.91 -6.37 -1.66
CA TYR A 81 17.25 -5.86 -1.41
C TYR A 81 17.35 -5.12 -0.06
N LEU A 82 16.31 -4.38 0.30
CA LEU A 82 16.32 -3.52 1.48
C LEU A 82 16.12 -4.27 2.78
N VAL A 83 15.15 -5.20 2.83
CA VAL A 83 14.76 -5.87 4.07
C VAL A 83 15.78 -6.93 4.47
N ARG A 84 15.79 -7.26 5.77
CA ARG A 84 16.62 -8.34 6.28
C ARG A 84 16.12 -9.68 5.73
N PRO A 85 17.00 -10.69 5.57
CA PRO A 85 16.60 -12.00 5.05
C PRO A 85 15.42 -12.62 5.81
N GLU A 86 15.37 -12.46 7.14
CA GLU A 86 14.28 -12.98 7.98
C GLU A 86 12.94 -12.28 7.73
N ASP A 87 12.94 -11.09 7.12
CA ASP A 87 11.73 -10.32 6.83
C ASP A 87 11.20 -10.55 5.42
N ARG A 88 11.92 -11.26 4.56
CA ARG A 88 11.51 -11.47 3.17
C ARG A 88 10.18 -12.21 3.03
N GLY A 89 9.84 -13.05 3.99
CA GLY A 89 8.56 -13.76 4.00
C GLY A 89 7.34 -12.86 4.17
N LYS A 90 7.54 -11.62 4.60
CA LYS A 90 6.47 -10.61 4.75
C LYS A 90 6.14 -9.88 3.46
N LEU A 91 6.98 -10.02 2.43
CA LEU A 91 6.85 -9.27 1.18
C LEU A 91 5.78 -9.91 0.28
N LYS A 92 4.80 -9.10 -0.12
CA LYS A 92 3.72 -9.54 -1.04
C LYS A 92 3.39 -8.42 -2.01
N LYS A 93 3.02 -8.78 -3.24
CA LYS A 93 2.44 -7.81 -4.18
C LYS A 93 0.95 -7.65 -3.86
N LEU A 94 0.45 -6.42 -3.98
CA LEU A 94 -0.95 -6.14 -3.64
C LEU A 94 -1.93 -7.04 -4.38
N LEU A 95 -1.79 -7.17 -5.70
CA LEU A 95 -2.71 -7.97 -6.50
C LEU A 95 -2.56 -9.47 -6.28
N SER A 96 -1.51 -9.94 -5.60
CA SER A 96 -1.38 -11.36 -5.26
C SER A 96 -2.50 -11.81 -4.33
N PHE A 97 -3.04 -10.91 -3.50
CA PHE A 97 -4.19 -11.22 -2.64
C PHE A 97 -5.46 -11.47 -3.46
N ALA A 98 -5.55 -10.91 -4.65
CA ALA A 98 -6.64 -11.15 -5.59
C ALA A 98 -6.35 -12.30 -6.56
N GLY A 99 -5.29 -13.07 -6.33
CA GLY A 99 -4.92 -14.22 -7.15
C GLY A 99 -4.20 -13.86 -8.44
N SER A 100 -3.62 -12.67 -8.55
CA SER A 100 -2.94 -12.21 -9.76
C SER A 100 -1.48 -11.90 -9.49
N ASN A 101 -0.61 -12.19 -10.45
CA ASN A 101 0.81 -11.78 -10.41
C ASN A 101 1.03 -10.44 -11.11
N ARG A 102 -0.03 -9.81 -11.58
CA ARG A 102 0.02 -8.55 -12.31
C ARG A 102 0.43 -7.40 -11.39
N ASP A 103 1.14 -6.43 -11.94
CA ASP A 103 1.46 -5.19 -11.24
C ASP A 103 0.24 -4.28 -11.19
N VAL A 104 0.16 -3.43 -10.15
CA VAL A 104 -0.80 -2.33 -10.12
C VAL A 104 -0.37 -1.32 -11.20
N ALA A 105 -1.31 -0.85 -12.00
CA ALA A 105 -1.02 0.14 -13.04
C ALA A 105 -0.47 1.41 -12.42
N ASP A 106 0.66 1.90 -12.95
CA ASP A 106 1.30 3.11 -12.48
C ASP A 106 0.84 4.29 -13.33
N PRO A 107 0.12 5.27 -12.74
CA PRO A 107 -0.39 6.41 -13.51
C PRO A 107 0.70 7.30 -14.06
N TRP A 108 1.93 7.20 -13.56
CA TRP A 108 3.08 7.91 -14.13
C TRP A 108 3.31 7.49 -15.59
N TYR A 109 3.09 6.21 -15.91
CA TYR A 109 3.25 5.69 -17.27
C TYR A 109 1.96 5.73 -18.07
N THR A 110 0.83 5.44 -17.46
CA THR A 110 -0.45 5.34 -18.15
C THR A 110 -1.23 6.65 -18.21
N GLY A 111 -0.99 7.55 -17.25
CA GLY A 111 -1.80 8.75 -17.07
C GLY A 111 -3.23 8.44 -16.60
N ASN A 112 -3.53 7.18 -16.29
CA ASN A 112 -4.88 6.73 -15.98
C ASN A 112 -5.03 6.38 -14.50
N PHE A 113 -5.51 7.35 -13.72
CA PHE A 113 -5.74 7.17 -12.29
C PHE A 113 -6.95 6.26 -12.01
N ASP A 114 -7.89 6.12 -12.94
CA ASP A 114 -9.03 5.22 -12.79
C ASP A 114 -8.56 3.77 -12.76
N GLU A 115 -7.69 3.40 -13.69
CA GLU A 115 -7.12 2.05 -13.76
C GLU A 115 -6.33 1.73 -12.51
N THR A 116 -5.50 2.67 -12.04
CA THR A 116 -4.73 2.51 -10.81
C THR A 116 -5.66 2.33 -9.61
N TYR A 117 -6.70 3.16 -9.50
CA TYR A 117 -7.66 3.06 -8.41
C TYR A 117 -8.36 1.70 -8.41
N ASP A 118 -8.82 1.24 -9.58
CA ASP A 118 -9.50 -0.06 -9.70
C ASP A 118 -8.60 -1.20 -9.26
N ASP A 119 -7.33 -1.20 -9.67
CA ASP A 119 -6.35 -2.21 -9.26
C ASP A 119 -6.10 -2.16 -7.75
N VAL A 120 -5.90 -0.97 -7.21
CA VAL A 120 -5.67 -0.79 -5.78
C VAL A 120 -6.88 -1.26 -4.97
N LEU A 121 -8.08 -0.87 -5.40
CA LEU A 121 -9.31 -1.28 -4.73
C LEU A 121 -9.47 -2.81 -4.73
N LEU A 122 -9.24 -3.44 -5.88
CA LEU A 122 -9.33 -4.90 -6.00
C LEU A 122 -8.36 -5.60 -5.03
N GLY A 123 -7.11 -5.18 -5.01
CA GLY A 123 -6.10 -5.76 -4.13
C GLY A 123 -6.39 -5.50 -2.66
N CYS A 124 -6.79 -4.28 -2.32
CA CYS A 124 -7.10 -3.91 -0.93
C CYS A 124 -8.34 -4.66 -0.41
N GLN A 125 -9.38 -4.80 -1.22
CA GLN A 125 -10.56 -5.57 -0.85
C GLN A 125 -10.21 -7.02 -0.56
N ALA A 126 -9.40 -7.64 -1.41
CA ALA A 126 -8.95 -9.01 -1.20
C ALA A 126 -8.10 -9.14 0.06
N LEU A 127 -7.21 -8.17 0.30
CA LEU A 127 -6.36 -8.16 1.49
C LEU A 127 -7.17 -8.05 2.77
N VAL A 128 -8.15 -7.15 2.81
CA VAL A 128 -9.02 -7.00 4.00
C VAL A 128 -9.71 -8.31 4.35
N ARG A 129 -10.20 -9.03 3.35
CA ARG A 129 -10.86 -10.33 3.56
C ARG A 129 -9.90 -11.39 4.10
N GLN A 130 -8.61 -11.30 3.78
CA GLN A 130 -7.61 -12.31 4.12
C GLN A 130 -6.83 -11.98 5.40
N LEU A 131 -6.88 -10.73 5.88
CA LEU A 131 -6.18 -10.36 7.09
C LEU A 131 -6.81 -11.07 8.30
N PRO A 132 -6.01 -11.77 9.11
CA PRO A 132 -6.54 -12.34 10.35
C PRO A 132 -6.95 -11.22 11.28
N ARG A 133 -8.00 -11.43 12.06
CA ARG A 133 -8.35 -10.51 13.13
C ARG A 133 -7.31 -10.63 14.22
N ALA A 134 -7.03 -9.52 14.93
CA ALA A 134 -6.26 -9.59 16.14
C ALA A 134 -6.90 -10.64 17.03
N ALA A 135 -6.09 -11.53 17.58
CA ALA A 135 -6.62 -12.63 18.36
C ALA A 135 -7.53 -12.09 19.44
N ALA A 136 -8.73 -12.60 19.49
CA ALA A 136 -9.65 -12.31 20.57
C ALA A 136 -9.03 -12.85 21.85
N LYS A 137 -8.56 -11.97 22.66
CA LYS A 137 -7.78 -12.34 23.83
C LYS A 137 -8.58 -12.13 25.08
#